data_4a64016e4bdaabd0635e0bad26be74e4
#
_entry.id   4a64016e4bdaabd0635e0bad26be74e4
#
_cell.length_a   1.000
_cell.length_b   1.000
_cell.length_c   1.000
_cell.angle_alpha   90.00
_cell.angle_beta   90.00
_cell.angle_gamma   90.00
#
_symmetry.space_group_name_H-M   'P 1'
#
loop_
_entity.id
_entity.type
_entity.pdbx_description
1 polymer ?
#
loop_
_entity_poly.entity_id
_entity_poly.type
_entity_poly.pdbx_seq_one_letter_code
_entity_poly.pdbx_strand_id
1 'polypeptide(L)'
;MTTNRQIQLASLPSGKLGPEHFQLAEAPMPVPADGEVLLKVLLISLDAANRAWMQGATYRAALAAGQVMAGGSISEVVASNAPGFAPGDLVFADTGWQTHAALPAKLLTKQTRRGPLSHLLSVYGIAGLTAYFGLLQVGRPKAGDTVVVSAAAGSVGSLVGQIAKIQGCRVVGIAGGAAKCAWLQTELGFDAVVDYKAGNLNGQLKAAAPAGIDVYFDNVGGDILEACLFRMNLGGRVACCG
;
A
#
# COMPACT_ATOMS: atom_id res chain seq x y z
N MET A 1 26.95 -8.46 -21.45
CA MET A 1 26.90 -7.37 -20.46
C MET A 1 25.52 -7.42 -19.80
N THR A 2 25.47 -7.41 -18.50
CA THR A 2 24.17 -7.35 -17.78
C THR A 2 23.55 -5.97 -18.00
N THR A 3 22.32 -5.92 -18.53
CA THR A 3 21.57 -4.68 -18.76
C THR A 3 20.68 -4.36 -17.55
N ASN A 4 20.45 -3.07 -17.29
CA ASN A 4 19.44 -2.62 -16.35
C ASN A 4 18.08 -2.58 -17.05
N ARG A 5 17.15 -3.44 -16.64
CA ARG A 5 15.78 -3.44 -17.17
C ARG A 5 14.94 -2.46 -16.36
N GLN A 6 14.14 -1.64 -17.08
CA GLN A 6 13.35 -0.56 -16.52
C GLN A 6 11.92 -0.63 -17.04
N ILE A 7 10.95 -0.37 -16.19
CA ILE A 7 9.60 -0.04 -16.62
C ILE A 7 9.50 1.47 -16.73
N GLN A 8 9.37 1.96 -17.93
CA GLN A 8 9.21 3.39 -18.22
C GLN A 8 7.77 3.70 -18.57
N LEU A 9 7.37 4.95 -18.36
CA LEU A 9 6.07 5.45 -18.78
C LEU A 9 6.10 5.72 -20.29
N ALA A 10 5.31 4.95 -21.04
CA ALA A 10 5.11 5.19 -22.47
C ALA A 10 4.20 6.41 -22.70
N SER A 11 3.19 6.58 -21.84
CA SER A 11 2.27 7.72 -21.83
C SER A 11 1.64 7.90 -20.45
N LEU A 12 1.03 9.05 -20.22
CA LEU A 12 0.27 9.30 -18.99
C LEU A 12 -1.22 8.97 -19.21
N PRO A 13 -1.89 8.31 -18.26
CA PRO A 13 -3.30 7.94 -18.41
C PRO A 13 -4.21 9.17 -18.27
N SER A 14 -5.08 9.38 -19.24
CA SER A 14 -6.18 10.36 -19.16
C SER A 14 -7.46 9.75 -18.56
N GLY A 15 -7.49 8.43 -18.36
CA GLY A 15 -8.63 7.67 -17.88
C GLY A 15 -8.20 6.41 -17.12
N LYS A 16 -8.72 5.27 -17.51
CA LYS A 16 -8.38 3.98 -16.89
C LYS A 16 -6.92 3.63 -17.21
N LEU A 17 -6.18 3.23 -16.17
CA LEU A 17 -4.82 2.74 -16.32
C LEU A 17 -4.82 1.37 -16.99
N GLY A 18 -3.95 1.19 -17.98
CA GLY A 18 -3.74 -0.06 -18.70
C GLY A 18 -2.26 -0.32 -19.01
N PRO A 19 -1.93 -1.52 -19.49
CA PRO A 19 -0.56 -1.90 -19.84
C PRO A 19 0.11 -0.99 -20.88
N GLU A 20 -0.68 -0.38 -21.75
CA GLU A 20 -0.25 0.53 -22.82
C GLU A 20 0.45 1.80 -22.32
N HIS A 21 0.27 2.13 -21.04
CA HIS A 21 0.95 3.28 -20.41
C HIS A 21 2.38 2.96 -19.98
N PHE A 22 2.80 1.70 -20.10
CA PHE A 22 4.12 1.24 -19.65
C PHE A 22 4.87 0.58 -20.80
N GLN A 23 6.19 0.71 -20.77
CA GLN A 23 7.09 -0.01 -21.67
C GLN A 23 8.28 -0.58 -20.91
N LEU A 24 8.69 -1.80 -21.30
CA LEU A 24 9.95 -2.37 -20.85
C LEU A 24 11.09 -1.77 -21.68
N ALA A 25 12.06 -1.17 -21.01
CA ALA A 25 13.26 -0.62 -21.62
C ALA A 25 14.50 -1.27 -21.03
N GLU A 26 15.59 -1.28 -21.80
CA GLU A 26 16.92 -1.65 -21.36
C GLU A 26 17.83 -0.43 -21.34
N ALA A 27 18.61 -0.32 -20.29
CA ALA A 27 19.60 0.76 -20.11
C ALA A 27 20.96 0.15 -19.71
N PRO A 28 22.05 0.88 -19.87
CA PRO A 28 23.33 0.47 -19.30
C PRO A 28 23.21 0.24 -17.79
N MET A 29 24.02 -0.69 -17.27
CA MET A 29 24.14 -0.89 -15.82
C MET A 29 24.63 0.41 -15.18
N PRO A 30 23.92 0.95 -14.15
CA PRO A 30 24.37 2.17 -13.48
C PRO A 30 25.69 1.93 -12.75
N VAL A 31 26.56 2.93 -12.75
CA VAL A 31 27.83 2.93 -12.03
C VAL A 31 27.72 3.96 -10.91
N PRO A 32 27.93 3.58 -9.64
CA PRO A 32 27.81 4.50 -8.53
C PRO A 32 28.96 5.52 -8.55
N ALA A 33 28.62 6.81 -8.48
CA ALA A 33 29.55 7.92 -8.29
C ALA A 33 30.06 7.97 -6.84
N ASP A 34 30.93 8.91 -6.52
CA ASP A 34 31.38 9.17 -5.15
C ASP A 34 30.18 9.53 -4.24
N GLY A 35 30.09 8.91 -3.09
CA GLY A 35 28.96 9.02 -2.18
C GLY A 35 27.69 8.26 -2.58
N GLU A 36 27.73 7.47 -3.66
CA GLU A 36 26.60 6.66 -4.13
C GLU A 36 26.79 5.17 -3.85
N VAL A 37 25.65 4.47 -3.89
CA VAL A 37 25.55 3.02 -3.66
C VAL A 37 24.80 2.40 -4.84
N LEU A 38 25.38 1.34 -5.43
CA LEU A 38 24.72 0.51 -6.43
C LEU A 38 23.82 -0.51 -5.76
N LEU A 39 22.56 -0.48 -6.14
CA LEU A 39 21.50 -1.31 -5.60
C LEU A 39 20.99 -2.30 -6.65
N LYS A 40 20.75 -3.55 -6.22
CA LYS A 40 19.95 -4.54 -6.92
C LYS A 40 18.56 -4.58 -6.29
N VAL A 41 17.55 -4.26 -7.07
CA VAL A 41 16.15 -4.26 -6.60
C VAL A 41 15.65 -5.69 -6.44
N LEU A 42 15.17 -6.03 -5.24
CA LEU A 42 14.63 -7.34 -4.90
C LEU A 42 13.10 -7.34 -4.92
N LEU A 43 12.48 -6.30 -4.38
CA LEU A 43 11.03 -6.11 -4.34
C LEU A 43 10.69 -4.64 -4.62
N ILE A 44 9.60 -4.43 -5.34
CA ILE A 44 9.02 -3.10 -5.61
C ILE A 44 7.69 -3.00 -4.90
N SER A 45 7.43 -1.86 -4.23
CA SER A 45 6.12 -1.52 -3.68
C SER A 45 5.18 -1.06 -4.79
N LEU A 46 3.98 -1.62 -4.80
CA LEU A 46 2.89 -1.21 -5.69
C LEU A 46 1.82 -0.53 -4.86
N ASP A 47 1.74 0.78 -4.97
CA ASP A 47 0.88 1.62 -4.15
C ASP A 47 -0.12 2.41 -5.02
N ALA A 48 -1.28 2.77 -4.47
CA ALA A 48 -2.23 3.66 -5.16
C ALA A 48 -1.59 5.00 -5.53
N ALA A 49 -0.64 5.48 -4.72
CA ALA A 49 0.15 6.67 -4.97
C ALA A 49 0.92 6.64 -6.30
N ASN A 50 1.33 5.46 -6.79
CA ASN A 50 1.99 5.32 -8.09
C ASN A 50 1.13 5.91 -9.21
N ARG A 51 -0.20 5.66 -9.19
CA ARG A 51 -1.13 6.25 -10.15
C ARG A 51 -1.30 7.75 -9.95
N ALA A 52 -1.38 8.23 -8.72
CA ALA A 52 -1.52 9.66 -8.42
C ALA A 52 -0.35 10.46 -8.99
N TRP A 53 0.87 9.95 -8.92
CA TRP A 53 2.07 10.60 -9.49
C TRP A 53 2.07 10.69 -11.02
N MET A 54 1.30 9.83 -11.69
CA MET A 54 1.10 9.91 -13.14
C MET A 54 0.04 10.95 -13.53
N GLN A 55 -0.79 11.41 -12.59
CA GLN A 55 -1.88 12.36 -12.84
C GLN A 55 -1.51 13.80 -12.51
N GLY A 56 -0.52 14.03 -11.66
CA GLY A 56 -0.11 15.37 -11.26
C GLY A 56 0.91 15.39 -10.13
N ALA A 57 1.33 16.59 -9.76
CA ALA A 57 2.19 16.79 -8.60
C ALA A 57 1.41 16.56 -7.30
N THR A 58 2.06 15.87 -6.36
CA THR A 58 1.54 15.62 -5.01
C THR A 58 2.60 16.10 -4.01
N TYR A 59 3.01 15.25 -3.05
CA TYR A 59 4.22 15.47 -2.22
C TYR A 59 5.53 15.22 -2.99
N ARG A 60 5.43 14.78 -4.25
CA ARG A 60 6.54 14.70 -5.21
C ARG A 60 6.12 15.30 -6.55
N ALA A 61 7.11 15.58 -7.40
CA ALA A 61 6.86 16.07 -8.76
C ALA A 61 6.07 15.04 -9.57
N ALA A 62 5.22 15.53 -10.48
CA ALA A 62 4.52 14.69 -11.44
C ALA A 62 5.52 13.94 -12.33
N LEU A 63 5.18 12.71 -12.69
CA LEU A 63 5.95 11.93 -13.64
C LEU A 63 5.66 12.38 -15.08
N ALA A 64 6.60 12.14 -15.96
CA ALA A 64 6.47 12.41 -17.39
C ALA A 64 6.71 11.12 -18.22
N ALA A 65 6.18 11.11 -19.43
CA ALA A 65 6.48 10.04 -20.38
C ALA A 65 8.00 9.94 -20.62
N GLY A 66 8.50 8.72 -20.81
CA GLY A 66 9.92 8.39 -20.94
C GLY A 66 10.67 8.22 -19.61
N GLN A 67 10.09 8.60 -18.49
CA GLN A 67 10.71 8.38 -17.17
C GLN A 67 10.49 6.95 -16.67
N VAL A 68 11.45 6.45 -15.88
CA VAL A 68 11.25 5.22 -15.11
C VAL A 68 10.09 5.41 -14.14
N MET A 69 9.16 4.45 -14.10
CA MET A 69 8.04 4.49 -13.16
C MET A 69 8.57 4.58 -11.73
N ALA A 70 8.15 5.58 -10.99
CA ALA A 70 8.59 5.79 -9.62
C ALA A 70 8.00 4.75 -8.67
N GLY A 71 8.76 4.38 -7.63
CA GLY A 71 8.31 3.47 -6.58
C GLY A 71 9.40 3.12 -5.60
N GLY A 72 8.98 2.92 -4.34
CA GLY A 72 9.85 2.42 -3.30
C GLY A 72 10.20 0.95 -3.50
N SER A 73 11.35 0.54 -3.02
CA SER A 73 11.83 -0.84 -3.14
C SER A 73 12.55 -1.32 -1.90
N ILE A 74 12.63 -2.64 -1.76
CA ILE A 74 13.66 -3.29 -0.96
C ILE A 74 14.74 -3.77 -1.90
N SER A 75 15.94 -3.34 -1.63
CA SER A 75 17.11 -3.58 -2.49
C SER A 75 18.29 -4.10 -1.67
N GLU A 76 19.17 -4.81 -2.34
CA GLU A 76 20.45 -5.26 -1.81
C GLU A 76 21.58 -4.38 -2.37
N VAL A 77 22.48 -3.96 -1.51
CA VAL A 77 23.69 -3.25 -1.91
C VAL A 77 24.61 -4.20 -2.69
N VAL A 78 24.97 -3.85 -3.91
CA VAL A 78 25.90 -4.59 -4.77
C VAL A 78 27.30 -4.01 -4.71
N ALA A 79 27.41 -2.69 -4.72
CA ALA A 79 28.67 -1.95 -4.57
C ALA A 79 28.41 -0.62 -3.87
N SER A 80 29.39 -0.08 -3.17
CA SER A 80 29.26 1.18 -2.45
C SER A 80 30.52 2.04 -2.60
N ASN A 81 30.34 3.30 -2.99
CA ASN A 81 31.32 4.37 -2.93
C ASN A 81 30.98 5.35 -1.79
N ALA A 82 30.22 4.88 -0.78
CA ALA A 82 29.81 5.68 0.37
C ALA A 82 30.10 4.94 1.68
N PRO A 83 30.49 5.64 2.76
CA PRO A 83 30.68 5.03 4.05
C PRO A 83 29.35 4.52 4.63
N GLY A 84 29.43 3.48 5.45
CA GLY A 84 28.28 2.93 6.16
C GLY A 84 27.40 1.95 5.38
N PHE A 85 27.69 1.66 4.10
CA PHE A 85 27.01 0.65 3.29
C PHE A 85 28.01 -0.35 2.73
N ALA A 86 27.69 -1.64 2.81
CA ALA A 86 28.51 -2.73 2.30
C ALA A 86 27.67 -3.68 1.42
N PRO A 87 28.29 -4.40 0.46
CA PRO A 87 27.61 -5.43 -0.31
C PRO A 87 26.88 -6.43 0.62
N GLY A 88 25.63 -6.76 0.27
CA GLY A 88 24.73 -7.60 1.05
C GLY A 88 23.85 -6.85 2.05
N ASP A 89 24.10 -5.56 2.33
CA ASP A 89 23.16 -4.76 3.13
C ASP A 89 21.80 -4.67 2.44
N LEU A 90 20.72 -4.82 3.22
CA LEU A 90 19.36 -4.54 2.76
C LEU A 90 19.01 -3.08 3.04
N VAL A 91 18.42 -2.43 2.05
CA VAL A 91 17.97 -1.05 2.15
C VAL A 91 16.57 -0.86 1.58
N PHE A 92 15.83 0.10 2.15
CA PHE A 92 14.69 0.72 1.49
C PHE A 92 15.18 1.94 0.73
N ALA A 93 14.72 2.10 -0.51
CA ALA A 93 15.03 3.25 -1.37
C ALA A 93 13.93 3.49 -2.40
N ASP A 94 13.82 4.72 -2.89
CA ASP A 94 12.97 5.07 -4.04
C ASP A 94 13.74 4.85 -5.35
N THR A 95 13.88 3.58 -5.73
CA THR A 95 14.66 3.19 -6.92
C THR A 95 13.89 3.34 -8.22
N GLY A 96 12.58 3.47 -8.16
CA GLY A 96 11.71 3.26 -9.31
C GLY A 96 11.61 1.79 -9.73
N TRP A 97 10.85 1.53 -10.77
CA TRP A 97 10.62 0.17 -11.28
C TRP A 97 11.72 -0.26 -12.24
N GLN A 98 12.82 -0.71 -11.68
CA GLN A 98 13.99 -1.16 -12.43
C GLN A 98 14.77 -2.23 -11.67
N THR A 99 15.66 -2.92 -12.35
CA THR A 99 16.44 -4.00 -11.73
C THR A 99 17.63 -3.50 -10.90
N HIS A 100 18.21 -2.35 -11.27
CA HIS A 100 19.33 -1.75 -10.55
C HIS A 100 19.19 -0.22 -10.52
N ALA A 101 19.73 0.40 -9.48
CA ALA A 101 19.82 1.85 -9.35
C ALA A 101 21.11 2.25 -8.63
N ALA A 102 21.76 3.34 -9.05
CA ALA A 102 22.79 4.01 -8.26
C ALA A 102 22.17 5.23 -7.60
N LEU A 103 22.24 5.33 -6.28
CA LEU A 103 21.61 6.39 -5.51
C LEU A 103 22.55 6.92 -4.43
N PRO A 104 22.45 8.24 -4.10
CA PRO A 104 23.15 8.82 -2.97
C PRO A 104 22.82 8.11 -1.66
N ALA A 105 23.83 7.78 -0.87
CA ALA A 105 23.69 7.05 0.40
C ALA A 105 22.71 7.69 1.38
N LYS A 106 22.61 9.02 1.38
CA LYS A 106 21.67 9.79 2.21
C LYS A 106 20.18 9.52 1.93
N LEU A 107 19.87 8.92 0.77
CA LEU A 107 18.51 8.57 0.37
C LEU A 107 18.14 7.11 0.73
N LEU A 108 19.07 6.37 1.32
CA LEU A 108 18.91 4.96 1.64
C LEU A 108 18.61 4.78 3.13
N THR A 109 17.68 3.90 3.44
CA THR A 109 17.41 3.49 4.81
C THR A 109 17.74 2.01 4.99
N LYS A 110 18.75 1.68 5.81
CA LYS A 110 19.10 0.30 6.13
C LYS A 110 17.91 -0.44 6.73
N GLN A 111 17.74 -1.68 6.31
CA GLN A 111 16.67 -2.55 6.77
C GLN A 111 17.23 -3.79 7.46
N THR A 112 16.57 -4.21 8.52
CA THR A 112 16.86 -5.47 9.21
C THR A 112 15.78 -6.47 8.88
N ARG A 113 16.14 -7.61 8.31
CA ARG A 113 15.19 -8.69 8.02
C ARG A 113 14.68 -9.33 9.30
N ARG A 114 13.36 -9.27 9.52
CA ARG A 114 12.67 -9.84 10.69
C ARG A 114 11.65 -10.93 10.31
N GLY A 115 11.67 -11.39 9.05
CA GLY A 115 10.72 -12.36 8.51
C GLY A 115 10.82 -12.43 6.99
N PRO A 116 9.74 -12.79 6.29
CA PRO A 116 9.66 -12.69 4.84
C PRO A 116 10.04 -11.29 4.36
N LEU A 117 10.78 -11.20 3.24
CA LEU A 117 11.28 -9.91 2.74
C LEU A 117 10.14 -8.93 2.42
N SER A 118 9.00 -9.45 1.96
CA SER A 118 7.78 -8.66 1.68
C SER A 118 7.24 -7.91 2.89
N HIS A 119 7.53 -8.37 4.12
CA HIS A 119 7.12 -7.67 5.33
C HIS A 119 7.75 -6.28 5.46
N LEU A 120 8.93 -6.05 4.85
CA LEU A 120 9.59 -4.75 4.85
C LEU A 120 8.83 -3.69 4.01
N LEU A 121 8.02 -4.12 3.03
CA LEU A 121 7.15 -3.23 2.24
C LEU A 121 5.69 -3.23 2.73
N SER A 122 5.27 -4.23 3.50
CA SER A 122 3.90 -4.35 4.02
C SER A 122 3.82 -3.97 5.50
N VAL A 123 3.99 -4.93 6.41
CA VAL A 123 3.80 -4.74 7.87
C VAL A 123 4.75 -3.70 8.44
N TYR A 124 6.01 -3.69 8.02
CA TYR A 124 7.03 -2.72 8.46
C TYR A 124 7.19 -1.54 7.50
N GLY A 125 6.44 -1.52 6.39
CA GLY A 125 6.42 -0.46 5.40
C GLY A 125 5.27 0.51 5.58
N ILE A 126 5.02 1.29 4.52
CA ILE A 126 3.99 2.34 4.54
C ILE A 126 2.59 1.80 4.83
N ALA A 127 2.25 0.60 4.33
CA ALA A 127 0.93 0.01 4.57
C ALA A 127 0.69 -0.29 6.05
N GLY A 128 1.69 -0.85 6.75
CA GLY A 128 1.62 -1.11 8.18
C GLY A 128 1.55 0.15 9.02
N LEU A 129 2.38 1.16 8.69
CA LEU A 129 2.35 2.46 9.34
C LEU A 129 1.00 3.15 9.16
N THR A 130 0.46 3.15 7.95
CA THR A 130 -0.85 3.74 7.63
C THR A 130 -1.97 3.04 8.41
N ALA A 131 -1.97 1.70 8.43
CA ALA A 131 -2.96 0.93 9.18
C ALA A 131 -2.87 1.20 10.68
N TYR A 132 -1.66 1.18 11.23
CA TYR A 132 -1.42 1.37 12.66
C TYR A 132 -1.83 2.77 13.13
N PHE A 133 -1.27 3.81 12.53
CA PHE A 133 -1.55 5.18 12.96
C PHE A 133 -2.97 5.62 12.59
N GLY A 134 -3.45 5.28 11.38
CA GLY A 134 -4.81 5.62 10.95
C GLY A 134 -5.87 4.97 11.82
N LEU A 135 -5.69 3.70 12.20
CA LEU A 135 -6.66 3.04 13.08
C LEU A 135 -6.52 3.51 14.53
N LEU A 136 -5.31 3.45 15.11
CA LEU A 136 -5.16 3.63 16.55
C LEU A 136 -5.14 5.09 16.99
N GLN A 137 -4.62 6.01 16.17
CA GLN A 137 -4.56 7.43 16.55
C GLN A 137 -5.73 8.26 16.02
N VAL A 138 -6.23 7.94 14.83
CA VAL A 138 -7.39 8.65 14.24
C VAL A 138 -8.68 7.92 14.57
N GLY A 139 -8.79 6.63 14.24
CA GLY A 139 -9.96 5.79 14.51
C GLY A 139 -10.20 5.58 16.01
N ARG A 140 -9.15 5.40 16.78
CA ARG A 140 -9.18 5.20 18.25
C ARG A 140 -10.21 4.17 18.69
N PRO A 141 -10.19 2.95 18.14
CA PRO A 141 -11.14 1.92 18.48
C PRO A 141 -10.99 1.48 19.95
N LYS A 142 -12.09 1.06 20.54
CA LYS A 142 -12.14 0.43 21.86
C LYS A 142 -12.58 -1.01 21.72
N ALA A 143 -12.23 -1.85 22.68
CA ALA A 143 -12.74 -3.21 22.72
C ALA A 143 -14.27 -3.23 22.70
N GLY A 144 -14.84 -4.07 21.83
CA GLY A 144 -16.28 -4.12 21.58
C GLY A 144 -16.81 -3.18 20.48
N ASP A 145 -16.03 -2.18 20.05
CA ASP A 145 -16.42 -1.32 18.91
C ASP A 145 -16.58 -2.16 17.62
N THR A 146 -17.51 -1.75 16.77
CA THR A 146 -17.63 -2.27 15.39
C THR A 146 -16.77 -1.41 14.47
N VAL A 147 -15.72 -2.01 13.93
CA VAL A 147 -14.80 -1.40 12.95
C VAL A 147 -15.16 -1.91 11.56
N VAL A 148 -15.51 -1.00 10.66
CA VAL A 148 -15.76 -1.29 9.24
C VAL A 148 -14.58 -0.80 8.43
N VAL A 149 -14.10 -1.62 7.48
CA VAL A 149 -12.92 -1.31 6.66
C VAL A 149 -13.29 -1.46 5.20
N SER A 150 -13.16 -0.41 4.39
CA SER A 150 -13.28 -0.50 2.93
C SER A 150 -11.97 -0.94 2.29
N ALA A 151 -12.06 -1.53 1.09
CA ALA A 151 -10.93 -2.23 0.43
C ALA A 151 -10.21 -3.19 1.40
N ALA A 152 -10.98 -3.92 2.21
CA ALA A 152 -10.48 -4.72 3.32
C ALA A 152 -9.48 -5.80 2.91
N ALA A 153 -9.58 -6.33 1.69
CA ALA A 153 -8.63 -7.31 1.14
C ALA A 153 -7.40 -6.65 0.48
N GLY A 154 -7.24 -5.34 0.61
CA GLY A 154 -6.08 -4.60 0.13
C GLY A 154 -4.94 -4.57 1.15
N SER A 155 -3.81 -3.98 0.75
CA SER A 155 -2.58 -3.91 1.54
C SER A 155 -2.82 -3.26 2.93
N VAL A 156 -3.40 -2.07 2.97
CA VAL A 156 -3.71 -1.35 4.22
C VAL A 156 -4.90 -2.00 4.92
N GLY A 157 -6.00 -2.25 4.19
CA GLY A 157 -7.26 -2.73 4.79
C GLY A 157 -7.13 -4.06 5.52
N SER A 158 -6.34 -5.00 4.99
CA SER A 158 -6.10 -6.29 5.64
C SER A 158 -5.34 -6.16 6.97
N LEU A 159 -4.43 -5.21 7.06
CA LEU A 159 -3.70 -4.92 8.30
C LEU A 159 -4.59 -4.18 9.31
N VAL A 160 -5.40 -3.22 8.85
CA VAL A 160 -6.37 -2.51 9.72
C VAL A 160 -7.28 -3.50 10.42
N GLY A 161 -7.88 -4.45 9.67
CA GLY A 161 -8.78 -5.43 10.27
C GLY A 161 -8.10 -6.32 11.29
N GLN A 162 -6.90 -6.81 11.02
CA GLN A 162 -6.14 -7.62 11.96
C GLN A 162 -5.76 -6.83 13.22
N ILE A 163 -5.35 -5.56 13.09
CA ILE A 163 -5.06 -4.70 14.24
C ILE A 163 -6.36 -4.47 15.05
N ALA A 164 -7.49 -4.23 14.39
CA ALA A 164 -8.78 -4.08 15.06
C ALA A 164 -9.19 -5.36 15.84
N LYS A 165 -8.93 -6.56 15.26
CA LYS A 165 -9.14 -7.83 15.97
C LYS A 165 -8.27 -7.93 17.23
N ILE A 166 -7.00 -7.55 17.14
CA ILE A 166 -6.07 -7.52 18.30
C ILE A 166 -6.58 -6.55 19.39
N GLN A 167 -7.24 -5.45 19.00
CA GLN A 167 -7.86 -4.51 19.93
C GLN A 167 -9.20 -5.00 20.53
N GLY A 168 -9.64 -6.20 20.18
CA GLY A 168 -10.90 -6.76 20.67
C GLY A 168 -12.15 -6.20 20.02
N CYS A 169 -12.02 -5.65 18.80
CA CYS A 169 -13.14 -5.11 18.05
C CYS A 169 -13.88 -6.20 17.24
N ARG A 170 -15.16 -5.93 16.95
CA ARG A 170 -15.88 -6.60 15.86
C ARG A 170 -15.44 -5.98 14.54
N VAL A 171 -15.02 -6.80 13.57
CA VAL A 171 -14.47 -6.31 12.30
C VAL A 171 -15.34 -6.73 11.12
N VAL A 172 -15.74 -5.76 10.32
CA VAL A 172 -16.50 -5.94 9.09
C VAL A 172 -15.66 -5.47 7.91
N GLY A 173 -15.40 -6.36 6.95
CA GLY A 173 -14.61 -6.06 5.76
C GLY A 173 -15.49 -5.82 4.54
N ILE A 174 -15.29 -4.69 3.82
CA ILE A 174 -15.92 -4.45 2.53
C ILE A 174 -14.89 -4.75 1.43
N ALA A 175 -15.22 -5.72 0.57
CA ALA A 175 -14.35 -6.13 -0.53
C ALA A 175 -15.16 -6.46 -1.78
N GLY A 176 -14.51 -6.65 -2.93
CA GLY A 176 -15.20 -6.98 -4.18
C GLY A 176 -14.96 -8.41 -4.61
N GLY A 177 -16.02 -9.23 -4.58
CA GLY A 177 -16.06 -10.60 -5.04
C GLY A 177 -15.93 -11.63 -3.92
N ALA A 178 -16.64 -12.75 -4.09
CA ALA A 178 -16.78 -13.80 -3.08
C ALA A 178 -15.44 -14.36 -2.57
N ALA A 179 -14.45 -14.54 -3.46
CA ALA A 179 -13.14 -15.06 -3.06
C ALA A 179 -12.40 -14.17 -2.05
N LYS A 180 -12.43 -12.83 -2.25
CA LYS A 180 -11.84 -11.88 -1.30
C LYS A 180 -12.58 -11.86 0.02
N CYS A 181 -13.92 -11.90 -0.02
CA CYS A 181 -14.76 -11.96 1.17
C CYS A 181 -14.50 -13.24 1.97
N ALA A 182 -14.42 -14.38 1.32
CA ALA A 182 -14.08 -15.66 1.97
C ALA A 182 -12.70 -15.58 2.65
N TRP A 183 -11.68 -15.10 1.93
CA TRP A 183 -10.33 -14.96 2.46
C TRP A 183 -10.27 -14.08 3.71
N LEU A 184 -11.01 -12.97 3.74
CA LEU A 184 -11.08 -12.09 4.92
C LEU A 184 -11.63 -12.84 6.15
N GLN A 185 -12.63 -13.72 5.96
CA GLN A 185 -13.22 -14.47 7.06
C GLN A 185 -12.36 -15.66 7.48
N THR A 186 -11.90 -16.47 6.52
CA THR A 186 -11.21 -17.74 6.81
C THR A 186 -9.76 -17.54 7.26
N GLU A 187 -9.04 -16.59 6.63
CA GLU A 187 -7.61 -16.39 6.89
C GLU A 187 -7.33 -15.25 7.86
N LEU A 188 -8.12 -14.17 7.80
CA LEU A 188 -7.87 -12.99 8.63
C LEU A 188 -8.83 -12.85 9.81
N GLY A 189 -9.82 -13.74 9.95
CA GLY A 189 -10.73 -13.81 11.08
C GLY A 189 -11.68 -12.61 11.21
N PHE A 190 -12.05 -11.97 10.09
CA PHE A 190 -13.08 -10.94 10.09
C PHE A 190 -14.42 -11.51 10.47
N ASP A 191 -15.18 -10.81 11.32
CA ASP A 191 -16.45 -11.30 11.86
C ASP A 191 -17.58 -11.28 10.83
N ALA A 192 -17.53 -10.36 9.88
CA ALA A 192 -18.48 -10.27 8.77
C ALA A 192 -17.82 -9.61 7.55
N VAL A 193 -18.43 -9.83 6.39
CA VAL A 193 -17.98 -9.24 5.12
C VAL A 193 -19.15 -8.72 4.32
N VAL A 194 -18.85 -7.74 3.46
CA VAL A 194 -19.77 -7.12 2.52
C VAL A 194 -19.13 -7.19 1.13
N ASP A 195 -19.80 -7.88 0.20
CA ASP A 195 -19.39 -7.88 -1.21
C ASP A 195 -20.11 -6.76 -1.96
N TYR A 196 -19.43 -5.63 -2.17
CA TYR A 196 -20.03 -4.49 -2.86
C TYR A 196 -20.37 -4.78 -4.33
N LYS A 197 -19.80 -5.84 -4.93
CA LYS A 197 -20.11 -6.27 -6.31
C LYS A 197 -21.38 -7.12 -6.41
N ALA A 198 -21.81 -7.71 -5.31
CA ALA A 198 -23.04 -8.51 -5.29
C ALA A 198 -24.33 -7.65 -5.26
N GLY A 199 -24.20 -6.33 -5.22
CA GLY A 199 -25.33 -5.39 -5.12
C GLY A 199 -25.90 -5.27 -3.70
N ASN A 200 -26.93 -4.43 -3.54
CA ASN A 200 -27.58 -4.17 -2.23
C ASN A 200 -26.58 -3.87 -1.08
N LEU A 201 -25.62 -2.97 -1.34
CA LEU A 201 -24.60 -2.58 -0.37
C LEU A 201 -25.17 -2.21 1.01
N ASN A 202 -26.22 -1.39 1.03
CA ASN A 202 -26.87 -0.93 2.28
C ASN A 202 -27.50 -2.07 3.07
N GLY A 203 -28.15 -3.02 2.39
CA GLY A 203 -28.74 -4.20 3.04
C GLY A 203 -27.69 -5.14 3.62
N GLN A 204 -26.63 -5.41 2.86
CA GLN A 204 -25.50 -6.21 3.32
C GLN A 204 -24.80 -5.55 4.52
N LEU A 205 -24.54 -4.23 4.46
CA LEU A 205 -23.88 -3.49 5.54
C LEU A 205 -24.77 -3.47 6.81
N LYS A 206 -26.11 -3.34 6.64
CA LYS A 206 -27.07 -3.46 7.75
C LYS A 206 -26.98 -4.83 8.45
N ALA A 207 -26.91 -5.89 7.69
CA ALA A 207 -26.79 -7.24 8.23
C ALA A 207 -25.42 -7.50 8.89
N ALA A 208 -24.33 -6.99 8.30
CA ALA A 208 -22.98 -7.18 8.79
C ALA A 208 -22.67 -6.37 10.06
N ALA A 209 -23.23 -5.15 10.16
CA ALA A 209 -23.07 -4.24 11.30
C ALA A 209 -24.44 -3.86 11.90
N PRO A 210 -25.16 -4.80 12.55
CA PRO A 210 -26.52 -4.57 13.06
C PRO A 210 -26.57 -3.52 14.18
N ALA A 211 -25.49 -3.40 14.97
CA ALA A 211 -25.36 -2.42 16.06
C ALA A 211 -24.85 -1.03 15.59
N GLY A 212 -24.66 -0.84 14.27
CA GLY A 212 -24.06 0.38 13.73
C GLY A 212 -22.54 0.28 13.62
N ILE A 213 -21.89 1.41 13.30
CA ILE A 213 -20.46 1.53 13.02
C ILE A 213 -19.86 2.53 14.01
N ASP A 214 -18.88 2.10 14.79
CA ASP A 214 -18.16 2.96 15.73
C ASP A 214 -16.90 3.57 15.09
N VAL A 215 -16.23 2.82 14.23
CA VAL A 215 -15.08 3.28 13.46
C VAL A 215 -15.22 2.82 12.01
N TYR A 216 -15.11 3.75 11.07
CA TYR A 216 -14.98 3.46 9.66
C TYR A 216 -13.61 3.85 9.16
N PHE A 217 -12.87 2.87 8.64
CA PHE A 217 -11.57 3.10 7.99
C PHE A 217 -11.78 3.15 6.48
N ASP A 218 -11.71 4.35 5.93
CA ASP A 218 -12.01 4.62 4.53
C ASP A 218 -10.78 4.60 3.64
N ASN A 219 -10.73 3.60 2.75
CA ASN A 219 -9.70 3.48 1.71
C ASN A 219 -10.25 3.77 0.29
N VAL A 220 -11.51 4.16 0.13
CA VAL A 220 -12.18 4.19 -1.19
C VAL A 220 -12.96 5.46 -1.46
N GLY A 221 -13.69 5.97 -0.47
CA GLY A 221 -14.64 7.08 -0.68
C GLY A 221 -15.93 6.67 -1.41
N GLY A 222 -16.59 7.63 -2.05
CA GLY A 222 -17.77 7.44 -2.89
C GLY A 222 -18.95 6.74 -2.20
N ASP A 223 -19.69 5.94 -2.96
CA ASP A 223 -20.89 5.24 -2.50
C ASP A 223 -20.67 4.37 -1.25
N ILE A 224 -19.46 3.82 -1.09
CA ILE A 224 -19.12 3.01 0.08
C ILE A 224 -19.00 3.90 1.32
N LEU A 225 -18.36 5.06 1.21
CA LEU A 225 -18.28 6.04 2.29
C LEU A 225 -19.69 6.51 2.68
N GLU A 226 -20.53 6.89 1.72
CA GLU A 226 -21.90 7.34 1.97
C GLU A 226 -22.69 6.26 2.70
N ALA A 227 -22.66 5.01 2.24
CA ALA A 227 -23.36 3.90 2.89
C ALA A 227 -22.91 3.68 4.34
N CYS A 228 -21.58 3.84 4.62
CA CYS A 228 -21.05 3.73 5.97
C CYS A 228 -21.49 4.90 6.85
N LEU A 229 -21.47 6.14 6.33
CA LEU A 229 -21.90 7.34 7.09
C LEU A 229 -23.33 7.22 7.59
N PHE A 230 -24.26 6.69 6.78
CA PHE A 230 -25.67 6.47 7.20
C PHE A 230 -25.82 5.47 8.36
N ARG A 231 -24.78 4.72 8.68
CA ARG A 231 -24.80 3.69 9.73
C ARG A 231 -23.87 3.99 10.91
N MET A 232 -23.23 5.16 10.89
CA MET A 232 -22.35 5.57 12.01
C MET A 232 -23.15 5.73 13.30
N ASN A 233 -22.61 5.22 14.38
CA ASN A 233 -23.10 5.47 15.73
C ASN A 233 -22.79 6.92 16.16
N LEU A 234 -23.51 7.42 17.15
CA LEU A 234 -23.22 8.72 17.78
C LEU A 234 -21.79 8.69 18.35
N GLY A 235 -20.99 9.67 17.99
CA GLY A 235 -19.56 9.71 18.37
C GLY A 235 -18.68 8.75 17.57
N GLY A 236 -19.20 8.14 16.51
CA GLY A 236 -18.42 7.35 15.56
C GLY A 236 -17.32 8.17 14.89
N ARG A 237 -16.24 7.50 14.47
CA ARG A 237 -15.04 8.12 13.90
C ARG A 237 -14.77 7.57 12.51
N VAL A 238 -14.39 8.46 11.60
CA VAL A 238 -13.97 8.08 10.23
C VAL A 238 -12.49 8.39 10.07
N ALA A 239 -11.68 7.37 9.75
CA ALA A 239 -10.30 7.54 9.35
C ALA A 239 -10.23 7.56 7.82
N CYS A 240 -10.15 8.75 7.23
CA CYS A 240 -10.00 8.93 5.78
C CYS A 240 -8.56 8.67 5.38
N CYS A 241 -8.32 7.62 4.60
CA CYS A 241 -6.99 7.17 4.18
C CYS A 241 -6.82 7.22 2.66
N GLY A 242 -7.85 6.92 1.87
CA GLY A 242 -7.81 6.88 0.42
C GLY A 242 -8.73 7.82 -0.29
#